data_9b889277c6f7e6b2f1aec199c82bfcca
#
_entry.id   9b889277c6f7e6b2f1aec199c82bfcca
#
_cell.length_a   1.000
_cell.length_b   1.000
_cell.length_c   1.000
_cell.angle_alpha   90.00
_cell.angle_beta   90.00
_cell.angle_gamma   90.00
#
_symmetry.space_group_name_H-M   'P 1'
#
loop_
_entity.id
_entity.type
_entity.pdbx_description
1 polymer ?
#
loop_
_entity_poly.entity_id
_entity_poly.type
_entity_poly.pdbx_seq_one_letter_code
_entity_poly.pdbx_strand_id
1 'polypeptide(L)'
;MAWTIPEAARYESCVAVAFAIVCGVPVNEFTARLDAMDGKFMGTYHGQQCMDVAWEYGYATTIIQRDPRIIPHDDLQASPVAITYPEGNKKRFMNYLKAQKGVLGGIRDKGPTHLPIGHAVAWDTRAIYDPLGFVYDYQDAAKEPHKFFANNFFMLTRRFQG
;
A
#
# COMPACT_ATOMS: atom_id res chain seq x y z
N MET A 1 8.01 6.41 16.92
CA MET A 1 7.36 5.20 17.45
C MET A 1 7.08 4.22 16.33
N ALA A 2 7.45 2.98 16.53
CA ALA A 2 7.15 1.93 15.53
C ALA A 2 5.65 1.64 15.49
N TRP A 3 5.14 1.35 14.30
CA TRP A 3 3.76 0.91 14.15
C TRP A 3 3.59 -0.53 14.63
N THR A 4 2.36 -0.91 14.89
CA THR A 4 2.00 -2.27 15.30
C THR A 4 1.15 -2.90 14.21
N ILE A 5 1.46 -4.16 13.87
CA ILE A 5 0.63 -4.95 12.96
C ILE A 5 -0.39 -5.69 13.84
N PRO A 6 -1.71 -5.49 13.61
CA PRO A 6 -2.73 -6.23 14.36
C PRO A 6 -2.60 -7.74 14.15
N GLU A 7 -2.86 -8.51 15.18
CA GLU A 7 -2.74 -9.98 15.14
C GLU A 7 -3.60 -10.61 14.04
N ALA A 8 -4.80 -10.10 13.85
CA ALA A 8 -5.73 -10.62 12.84
C ALA A 8 -5.52 -10.02 11.44
N ALA A 9 -4.52 -9.18 11.23
CA ALA A 9 -4.31 -8.45 9.98
C ALA A 9 -4.19 -9.36 8.76
N ARG A 10 -3.56 -10.53 8.92
CA ARG A 10 -3.36 -11.49 7.81
C ARG A 10 -4.65 -12.07 7.23
N TYR A 11 -5.77 -11.95 7.96
CA TYR A 11 -7.07 -12.44 7.51
C TYR A 11 -7.93 -11.33 6.90
N GLU A 12 -7.44 -10.10 6.90
CA GLU A 12 -8.12 -8.95 6.37
C GLU A 12 -7.54 -8.53 5.01
N SER A 13 -8.21 -7.61 4.34
CA SER A 13 -7.68 -7.04 3.11
C SER A 13 -6.35 -6.33 3.36
N CYS A 14 -5.29 -6.77 2.71
CA CYS A 14 -3.95 -6.21 2.92
C CYS A 14 -3.90 -4.70 2.63
N VAL A 15 -4.60 -4.23 1.61
CA VAL A 15 -4.60 -2.81 1.26
C VAL A 15 -5.29 -1.99 2.35
N ALA A 16 -6.43 -2.46 2.86
CA ALA A 16 -7.15 -1.76 3.94
C ALA A 16 -6.31 -1.73 5.22
N VAL A 17 -5.68 -2.86 5.56
CA VAL A 17 -4.81 -2.95 6.74
C VAL A 17 -3.63 -1.99 6.61
N ALA A 18 -2.96 -1.98 5.46
CA ALA A 18 -1.82 -1.11 5.24
C ALA A 18 -2.20 0.37 5.37
N PHE A 19 -3.29 0.79 4.77
CA PHE A 19 -3.78 2.16 4.90
C PHE A 19 -4.14 2.52 6.34
N ALA A 20 -4.82 1.61 7.04
CA ALA A 20 -5.19 1.83 8.44
C ALA A 20 -3.95 2.04 9.33
N ILE A 21 -2.92 1.21 9.13
CA ILE A 21 -1.65 1.34 9.88
C ILE A 21 -1.02 2.71 9.62
N VAL A 22 -0.92 3.13 8.36
CA VAL A 22 -0.30 4.42 8.02
C VAL A 22 -1.10 5.60 8.58
N CYS A 23 -2.43 5.51 8.55
CA CYS A 23 -3.30 6.56 9.07
C CYS A 23 -3.38 6.56 10.60
N GLY A 24 -2.89 5.52 11.27
CA GLY A 24 -2.98 5.41 12.72
C GLY A 24 -4.39 5.12 13.21
N VAL A 25 -5.19 4.41 12.41
CA VAL A 25 -6.60 4.11 12.68
C VAL A 25 -6.73 2.60 12.91
N PRO A 26 -7.53 2.16 13.88
CA PRO A 26 -7.80 0.73 14.04
C PRO A 26 -8.37 0.13 12.76
N VAL A 27 -7.92 -1.09 12.41
CA VAL A 27 -8.30 -1.73 11.13
C VAL A 27 -9.82 -1.89 11.03
N ASN A 28 -10.47 -2.32 12.11
CA ASN A 28 -11.93 -2.51 12.11
C ASN A 28 -12.69 -1.20 11.90
N GLU A 29 -12.17 -0.08 12.40
CA GLU A 29 -12.76 1.23 12.18
C GLU A 29 -12.59 1.67 10.73
N PHE A 30 -11.40 1.47 10.18
CA PHE A 30 -11.10 1.80 8.79
C PHE A 30 -11.98 0.98 7.82
N THR A 31 -12.09 -0.33 8.04
CA THR A 31 -12.91 -1.20 7.18
C THR A 31 -14.40 -0.91 7.34
N ALA A 32 -14.86 -0.57 8.54
CA ALA A 32 -16.26 -0.15 8.74
C ALA A 32 -16.57 1.08 7.91
N ARG A 33 -15.63 2.02 7.80
CA ARG A 33 -15.82 3.22 6.98
C ARG A 33 -15.83 2.88 5.48
N LEU A 34 -14.97 1.96 5.03
CA LEU A 34 -15.01 1.46 3.66
C LEU A 34 -16.37 0.82 3.33
N ASP A 35 -16.89 -0.01 4.25
CA ASP A 35 -18.17 -0.67 4.05
C ASP A 35 -19.35 0.32 4.02
N ALA A 36 -19.26 1.40 4.78
CA ALA A 36 -20.27 2.44 4.77
C ALA A 36 -20.28 3.26 3.47
N MET A 37 -19.17 3.27 2.74
CA MET A 37 -19.08 3.93 1.43
C MET A 37 -19.55 2.98 0.33
N ASP A 38 -18.66 2.19 -0.20
CA ASP A 38 -18.92 1.30 -1.36
C ASP A 38 -18.82 -0.18 -1.02
N GLY A 39 -18.17 -0.51 0.08
CA GLY A 39 -17.87 -1.89 0.45
C GLY A 39 -16.88 -2.57 -0.48
N LYS A 40 -16.79 -3.89 -0.34
CA LYS A 40 -15.92 -4.69 -1.20
C LYS A 40 -16.46 -4.81 -2.61
N PHE A 41 -15.59 -4.71 -3.58
CA PHE A 41 -15.89 -5.00 -4.98
C PHE A 41 -15.07 -6.21 -5.41
N MET A 42 -15.73 -7.24 -5.92
CA MET A 42 -15.10 -8.52 -6.28
C MET A 42 -14.27 -9.13 -5.13
N GLY A 43 -14.81 -9.05 -3.91
CA GLY A 43 -14.23 -9.68 -2.74
C GLY A 43 -13.11 -8.92 -2.04
N THR A 44 -12.76 -7.72 -2.53
CA THR A 44 -11.69 -6.92 -1.92
C THR A 44 -12.01 -5.44 -1.93
N TYR A 45 -11.28 -4.67 -1.12
CA TYR A 45 -11.28 -3.21 -1.22
C TYR A 45 -10.21 -2.77 -2.21
N HIS A 46 -10.47 -1.68 -2.90
CA HIS A 46 -9.55 -1.11 -3.87
C HIS A 46 -8.78 0.06 -3.28
N GLY A 47 -7.59 0.33 -3.83
CA GLY A 47 -6.73 1.40 -3.35
C GLY A 47 -7.43 2.76 -3.36
N GLN A 48 -8.25 3.04 -4.38
CA GLN A 48 -8.97 4.31 -4.47
C GLN A 48 -9.96 4.50 -3.33
N GLN A 49 -10.69 3.45 -2.93
CA GLN A 49 -11.58 3.51 -1.77
C GLN A 49 -10.81 3.82 -0.50
N CYS A 50 -9.64 3.20 -0.35
CA CYS A 50 -8.78 3.45 0.81
C CYS A 50 -8.23 4.88 0.81
N MET A 51 -7.94 5.44 -0.37
CA MET A 51 -7.55 6.85 -0.49
C MET A 51 -8.65 7.79 -0.01
N ASP A 52 -9.91 7.48 -0.35
CA ASP A 52 -11.05 8.29 0.06
C ASP A 52 -11.24 8.25 1.57
N VAL A 53 -11.09 7.09 2.19
CA VAL A 53 -11.16 6.96 3.65
C VAL A 53 -9.96 7.66 4.31
N ALA A 54 -8.77 7.49 3.75
CA ALA A 54 -7.58 8.20 4.26
C ALA A 54 -7.77 9.72 4.21
N TRP A 55 -8.43 10.22 3.17
CA TRP A 55 -8.77 11.63 3.07
C TRP A 55 -9.64 12.09 4.25
N GLU A 56 -10.63 11.30 4.63
CA GLU A 56 -11.47 11.60 5.80
C GLU A 56 -10.66 11.65 7.10
N TYR A 57 -9.59 10.86 7.19
CA TYR A 57 -8.70 10.85 8.34
C TYR A 57 -7.56 11.89 8.24
N GLY A 58 -7.64 12.77 7.26
CA GLY A 58 -6.72 13.90 7.16
C GLY A 58 -5.50 13.67 6.28
N TYR A 59 -5.54 12.71 5.37
CA TYR A 59 -4.42 12.42 4.47
C TYR A 59 -4.79 12.55 3.01
N ALA A 60 -3.97 13.30 2.28
CA ALA A 60 -3.99 13.28 0.83
C ALA A 60 -3.05 12.17 0.32
N THR A 61 -3.41 11.53 -0.77
CA THR A 61 -2.62 10.43 -1.34
C THR A 61 -2.15 10.80 -2.75
N THR A 62 -0.86 10.58 -3.00
CA THR A 62 -0.27 10.68 -4.34
C THR A 62 0.23 9.30 -4.73
N ILE A 63 -0.16 8.81 -5.91
CA ILE A 63 0.27 7.50 -6.39
C ILE A 63 1.48 7.67 -7.29
N ILE A 64 2.56 6.97 -6.95
CA ILE A 64 3.81 6.98 -7.69
C ILE A 64 4.04 5.58 -8.23
N GLN A 65 4.05 5.44 -9.56
CA GLN A 65 4.34 4.17 -10.23
C GLN A 65 5.82 4.07 -10.54
N ARG A 66 6.41 2.93 -10.18
CA ARG A 66 7.80 2.64 -10.48
C ARG A 66 7.98 2.14 -11.92
N ASP A 67 7.18 1.17 -12.31
CA ASP A 67 7.20 0.59 -13.65
C ASP A 67 5.80 0.16 -14.04
N PRO A 68 5.16 0.90 -14.95
CA PRO A 68 3.78 0.62 -15.33
C PRO A 68 3.59 -0.71 -16.05
N ARG A 69 4.66 -1.34 -16.54
CA ARG A 69 4.57 -2.63 -17.23
C ARG A 69 4.45 -3.81 -16.28
N ILE A 70 4.84 -3.62 -15.02
CA ILE A 70 4.80 -4.69 -14.02
C ILE A 70 3.39 -4.84 -13.44
N ILE A 71 2.58 -3.79 -13.54
CA ILE A 71 1.23 -3.82 -12.98
C ILE A 71 0.20 -3.60 -14.06
N PRO A 72 -0.36 -4.66 -14.63
CA PRO A 72 -1.51 -4.54 -15.49
C PRO A 72 -2.79 -4.40 -14.65
N HIS A 73 -2.83 -3.44 -13.74
CA HIS A 73 -4.01 -3.23 -12.91
C HIS A 73 -4.82 -2.06 -13.42
N ASP A 74 -6.06 -2.32 -13.75
CA ASP A 74 -7.02 -1.30 -14.16
C ASP A 74 -7.18 -0.24 -13.07
N ASP A 75 -7.04 -0.62 -11.81
CA ASP A 75 -7.15 0.29 -10.67
C ASP A 75 -6.16 1.45 -10.72
N LEU A 76 -4.93 1.20 -11.16
CA LEU A 76 -3.92 2.25 -11.26
C LEU A 76 -4.19 3.19 -12.43
N GLN A 77 -4.79 2.69 -13.49
CA GLN A 77 -5.15 3.51 -14.63
C GLN A 77 -6.32 4.44 -14.32
N ALA A 78 -7.16 4.05 -13.38
CA ALA A 78 -8.31 4.84 -12.95
C ALA A 78 -7.94 5.93 -11.94
N SER A 79 -6.72 5.93 -11.40
CA SER A 79 -6.33 6.90 -10.38
C SER A 79 -6.17 8.30 -10.97
N PRO A 80 -6.80 9.33 -10.36
CA PRO A 80 -6.69 10.69 -10.86
C PRO A 80 -5.32 11.34 -10.62
N VAL A 81 -4.50 10.79 -9.71
CA VAL A 81 -3.21 11.37 -9.36
C VAL A 81 -2.15 10.28 -9.41
N ALA A 82 -1.66 10.01 -10.60
CA ALA A 82 -0.60 9.03 -10.80
C ALA A 82 0.63 9.68 -11.44
N ILE A 83 1.76 9.57 -10.76
CA ILE A 83 3.05 9.98 -11.31
C ILE A 83 3.74 8.72 -11.80
N THR A 84 3.97 8.65 -13.12
CA THR A 84 4.62 7.51 -13.75
C THR A 84 6.06 7.87 -14.11
N TYR A 85 6.99 7.07 -13.65
CA TYR A 85 8.40 7.26 -13.96
C TYR A 85 8.83 6.36 -15.11
N PRO A 86 9.82 6.82 -15.91
CA PRO A 86 10.43 5.96 -16.91
C PRO A 86 11.00 4.69 -16.28
N GLU A 87 11.03 3.64 -17.09
CA GLU A 87 11.58 2.36 -16.69
C GLU A 87 12.94 2.47 -16.03
N GLY A 88 13.14 1.69 -14.97
CA GLY A 88 14.44 1.59 -14.31
C GLY A 88 14.79 2.73 -13.39
N ASN A 89 13.91 3.70 -13.19
CA ASN A 89 14.24 4.86 -12.34
C ASN A 89 14.04 4.56 -10.85
N LYS A 90 14.79 3.58 -10.34
CA LYS A 90 14.75 3.19 -8.93
C LYS A 90 15.14 4.32 -8.00
N LYS A 91 16.06 5.18 -8.42
CA LYS A 91 16.59 6.26 -7.58
C LYS A 91 15.50 7.27 -7.21
N ARG A 92 14.68 7.68 -8.18
CA ARG A 92 13.57 8.61 -7.90
C ARG A 92 12.52 7.98 -7.00
N PHE A 93 12.17 6.73 -7.27
CA PHE A 93 11.23 6.01 -6.42
C PHE A 93 11.73 5.94 -4.99
N MET A 94 12.99 5.61 -4.79
CA MET A 94 13.62 5.56 -3.46
C MET A 94 13.64 6.92 -2.78
N ASN A 95 13.79 8.02 -3.52
CA ASN A 95 13.74 9.36 -2.95
C ASN A 95 12.39 9.65 -2.31
N TYR A 96 11.29 9.25 -2.94
CA TYR A 96 9.96 9.40 -2.35
C TYR A 96 9.80 8.54 -1.11
N LEU A 97 10.29 7.31 -1.15
CA LEU A 97 10.22 6.40 0.00
C LEU A 97 10.97 6.96 1.20
N LYS A 98 12.12 7.58 0.99
CA LYS A 98 12.89 8.18 2.07
C LYS A 98 12.21 9.40 2.67
N ALA A 99 11.40 10.10 1.89
CA ALA A 99 10.79 11.36 2.29
C ALA A 99 9.47 11.20 3.03
N GLN A 100 8.69 10.16 2.70
CA GLN A 100 7.31 10.08 3.17
C GLN A 100 6.88 8.65 3.49
N LYS A 101 5.95 8.54 4.43
CA LYS A 101 5.25 7.30 4.72
C LYS A 101 4.13 7.05 3.71
N GLY A 102 3.67 5.83 3.65
CA GLY A 102 2.56 5.48 2.78
C GLY A 102 2.34 3.98 2.67
N VAL A 103 1.69 3.58 1.60
CA VAL A 103 1.39 2.17 1.31
C VAL A 103 2.10 1.77 0.04
N LEU A 104 2.91 0.71 0.12
CA LEU A 104 3.52 0.10 -1.04
C LEU A 104 2.58 -0.97 -1.60
N GLY A 105 2.26 -0.85 -2.88
CA GLY A 105 1.49 -1.85 -3.60
C GLY A 105 2.37 -2.59 -4.59
N GLY A 106 2.03 -3.84 -4.86
CA GLY A 106 2.79 -4.64 -5.80
C GLY A 106 2.28 -6.06 -5.85
N ILE A 107 3.20 -6.99 -6.08
CA ILE A 107 2.89 -8.40 -6.15
C ILE A 107 3.70 -9.19 -5.14
N ARG A 108 3.12 -10.27 -4.66
CA ARG A 108 3.82 -11.26 -3.86
C ARG A 108 3.91 -12.56 -4.65
N ASP A 109 5.12 -13.06 -4.80
CA ASP A 109 5.40 -14.32 -5.50
C ASP A 109 5.31 -15.47 -4.50
N LYS A 110 4.36 -16.37 -4.72
CA LYS A 110 4.16 -17.54 -3.85
C LYS A 110 4.95 -18.76 -4.29
N GLY A 111 5.74 -18.65 -5.34
CA GLY A 111 6.55 -19.74 -5.86
C GLY A 111 6.06 -20.24 -7.23
N PRO A 112 6.79 -21.21 -7.82
CA PRO A 112 6.62 -21.58 -9.23
C PRO A 112 5.28 -22.25 -9.54
N THR A 113 4.58 -22.79 -8.54
CA THR A 113 3.29 -23.46 -8.72
C THR A 113 2.10 -22.53 -8.51
N HIS A 114 2.34 -21.25 -8.18
CA HIS A 114 1.29 -20.29 -7.89
C HIS A 114 1.48 -19.04 -8.73
N LEU A 115 0.37 -18.46 -9.19
CA LEU A 115 0.41 -17.15 -9.81
C LEU A 115 0.74 -16.09 -8.75
N PRO A 116 1.52 -15.05 -9.11
CA PRO A 116 1.72 -13.91 -8.23
C PRO A 116 0.39 -13.27 -7.86
N ILE A 117 0.27 -12.81 -6.62
CA ILE A 117 -0.93 -12.13 -6.14
C ILE A 117 -0.61 -10.68 -5.80
N GLY A 118 -1.64 -9.83 -5.95
CA GLY A 118 -1.55 -8.46 -5.46
C GLY A 118 -1.33 -8.44 -3.96
N HIS A 119 -0.49 -7.52 -3.51
CA HIS A 119 -0.16 -7.37 -2.10
C HIS A 119 0.13 -5.91 -1.78
N ALA A 120 -0.20 -5.50 -0.56
CA ALA A 120 0.05 -4.16 -0.08
C ALA A 120 0.63 -4.21 1.32
N VAL A 121 1.57 -3.31 1.59
CA VAL A 121 2.26 -3.22 2.88
C VAL A 121 2.39 -1.76 3.31
N ALA A 122 2.47 -1.51 4.61
CA ALA A 122 2.68 -0.17 5.14
C ALA A 122 4.17 0.16 5.17
N TRP A 123 4.49 1.43 4.96
CA TRP A 123 5.86 1.95 4.91
C TRP A 123 5.99 3.20 5.78
N ASP A 124 6.94 3.21 6.70
CA ASP A 124 7.14 4.30 7.66
C ASP A 124 8.36 5.19 7.37
N THR A 125 8.97 5.08 6.20
CA THR A 125 10.23 5.67 5.75
C THR A 125 11.48 4.86 6.09
N ARG A 126 11.36 3.81 6.90
CA ARG A 126 12.48 2.97 7.33
C ARG A 126 12.22 1.49 7.11
N ALA A 127 11.01 1.04 7.41
CA ALA A 127 10.67 -0.37 7.40
C ALA A 127 9.32 -0.62 6.76
N ILE A 128 9.15 -1.84 6.28
CA ILE A 128 7.89 -2.36 5.77
C ILE A 128 7.19 -3.08 6.91
N TYR A 129 5.90 -2.78 7.06
CA TYR A 129 4.99 -3.47 7.98
C TYR A 129 4.00 -4.25 7.13
N ASP A 130 4.24 -5.54 7.04
CA ASP A 130 3.46 -6.44 6.19
C ASP A 130 2.25 -6.95 6.96
N PRO A 131 1.02 -6.83 6.41
CA PRO A 131 -0.18 -7.37 7.06
C PRO A 131 -0.09 -8.88 7.38
N LEU A 132 0.82 -9.60 6.75
CA LEU A 132 1.08 -11.01 7.08
C LEU A 132 1.80 -11.20 8.41
N GLY A 133 2.22 -10.13 9.07
CA GLY A 133 2.82 -10.17 10.41
C GLY A 133 4.33 -9.98 10.44
N PHE A 134 4.93 -9.49 9.37
CA PHE A 134 6.38 -9.30 9.27
C PHE A 134 6.75 -7.83 9.22
N VAL A 135 7.88 -7.50 9.84
CA VAL A 135 8.52 -6.18 9.70
C VAL A 135 9.89 -6.40 9.10
N TYR A 136 10.20 -5.74 8.00
CA TYR A 136 11.47 -5.92 7.32
C TYR A 136 11.90 -4.66 6.55
N ASP A 137 13.18 -4.62 6.18
CA ASP A 137 13.73 -3.53 5.39
C ASP A 137 13.31 -3.63 3.93
N TYR A 138 13.23 -2.51 3.25
CA TYR A 138 12.85 -2.48 1.83
C TYR A 138 13.75 -3.38 0.98
N GLN A 139 15.06 -3.39 1.26
CA GLN A 139 16.02 -4.21 0.50
C GLN A 139 15.81 -5.72 0.68
N ASP A 140 15.11 -6.14 1.74
CA ASP A 140 14.81 -7.55 2.00
C ASP A 140 13.46 -7.98 1.42
N ALA A 141 12.69 -7.05 0.89
CA ALA A 141 11.32 -7.32 0.44
C ALA A 141 11.26 -8.41 -0.65
N ALA A 142 12.18 -8.36 -1.63
CA ALA A 142 12.20 -9.32 -2.73
C ALA A 142 12.78 -10.69 -2.35
N LYS A 143 13.32 -10.82 -1.15
CA LYS A 143 13.95 -12.06 -0.66
C LYS A 143 12.94 -12.97 0.03
N GLU A 144 13.29 -14.27 0.15
CA GLU A 144 12.54 -15.18 1.00
C GLU A 144 12.54 -14.69 2.46
N PRO A 145 11.45 -14.86 3.22
CA PRO A 145 10.17 -15.46 2.83
C PRO A 145 9.18 -14.46 2.21
N HIS A 146 9.55 -13.20 2.09
CA HIS A 146 8.60 -12.12 1.72
C HIS A 146 8.23 -12.15 0.25
N LYS A 147 9.22 -12.20 -0.65
CA LYS A 147 9.01 -12.24 -2.10
C LYS A 147 8.04 -11.15 -2.59
N PHE A 148 8.14 -9.97 -1.98
CA PHE A 148 7.29 -8.84 -2.32
C PHE A 148 8.03 -7.89 -3.26
N PHE A 149 7.38 -7.54 -4.36
CA PHE A 149 7.92 -6.67 -5.39
C PHE A 149 7.03 -5.44 -5.51
N ALA A 150 7.50 -4.32 -4.97
CA ALA A 150 6.75 -3.07 -4.98
C ALA A 150 6.76 -2.44 -6.37
N ASN A 151 5.60 -2.03 -6.85
CA ASN A 151 5.41 -1.40 -8.14
C ASN A 151 4.92 0.02 -8.03
N ASN A 152 4.17 0.31 -6.99
CA ASN A 152 3.61 1.62 -6.77
C ASN A 152 3.72 2.01 -5.30
N PHE A 153 3.62 3.31 -5.07
CA PHE A 153 3.66 3.88 -3.74
C PHE A 153 2.50 4.86 -3.59
N PHE A 154 1.60 4.56 -2.68
CA PHE A 154 0.55 5.48 -2.24
C PHE A 154 1.15 6.34 -1.15
N MET A 155 1.73 7.47 -1.54
CA MET A 155 2.37 8.39 -0.62
C MET A 155 1.31 9.21 0.11
N LEU A 156 1.28 9.12 1.45
CA LEU A 156 0.31 9.83 2.27
C LEU A 156 0.93 11.06 2.91
N THR A 157 0.29 12.20 2.71
CA THR A 157 0.70 13.47 3.31
C THR A 157 -0.47 14.06 4.07
N ARG A 158 -0.19 14.68 5.22
CA ARG A 158 -1.23 15.37 5.99
C ARG A 158 -1.85 16.46 5.14
N ARG A 159 -3.19 16.52 5.11
CA ARG A 159 -3.89 17.61 4.46
C ARG A 159 -3.60 18.92 5.22
N PHE A 160 -3.53 19.99 4.46
CA PHE A 160 -3.42 21.29 5.05
C PHE A 160 -4.72 21.60 5.85
N GLN A 161 -4.54 21.98 7.11
CA GLN A 161 -5.64 22.43 7.97
C GLN A 161 -5.46 23.91 8.20
N GLY A 162 -6.06 24.66 7.33
CA GLY A 162 -6.05 26.12 7.42
C GLY A 162 -7.00 26.65 8.48
#